data_49c6e15df536c0e6c5435a04d170987a
#
_entry.id   49c6e15df536c0e6c5435a04d170987a
#
_cell.length_a   1.000
_cell.length_b   1.000
_cell.length_c   1.000
_cell.angle_alpha   90.00
_cell.angle_beta   90.00
_cell.angle_gamma   90.00
#
_symmetry.space_group_name_H-M   'P 1'
#
loop_
_entity.id
_entity.type
_entity.pdbx_description
1 polymer ?
#
loop_
_entity_poly.entity_id
_entity_poly.type
_entity_poly.pdbx_seq_one_letter_code
_entity_poly.pdbx_strand_id
1 'polypeptide(L)'
;LNYEDNTFRYRQDSTFLYYFGLSCAGLSAIIDIDEDKEIIFGDELSIDAIVWMGSQPTLHEKCERVGVKNLMPSAEITSYLHKCVQKGKAVHYLPPYRPEHKLKLMDWLGIPPTHQEGSVPFIRAVIAQRNYKSAEEIVEIEKACDVTADMHITAMKVLRPGMYEYEVVAEMNRVAESNNCQLSFATIA
;
A
#
# COMPACT_ATOMS: atom_id res chain seq x y z
N LEU A 1 4.19 10.74 -9.29
CA LEU A 1 4.36 12.20 -9.46
C LEU A 1 3.68 12.65 -10.74
N ASN A 2 2.91 13.75 -10.68
CA ASN A 2 2.43 14.44 -11.86
C ASN A 2 3.46 15.51 -12.30
N TYR A 3 3.88 16.31 -11.32
CA TYR A 3 5.01 17.23 -11.38
C TYR A 3 5.77 17.12 -10.07
N GLU A 4 6.95 17.76 -9.95
CA GLU A 4 7.84 17.66 -8.79
C GLU A 4 7.10 17.92 -7.47
N ASP A 5 6.28 18.97 -7.39
CA ASP A 5 5.52 19.35 -6.20
C ASP A 5 4.02 19.00 -6.27
N ASN A 6 3.59 18.31 -7.32
CA ASN A 6 2.20 17.87 -7.49
C ASN A 6 2.12 16.35 -7.53
N THR A 7 2.07 15.75 -6.34
CA THR A 7 2.00 14.30 -6.18
C THR A 7 0.55 13.82 -6.25
N PHE A 8 0.34 12.62 -6.79
CA PHE A 8 -0.91 11.91 -6.56
C PHE A 8 -1.04 11.57 -5.07
N ARG A 9 -2.27 11.53 -4.58
CA ARG A 9 -2.55 11.09 -3.21
C ARG A 9 -1.95 9.70 -3.00
N TYR A 10 -1.17 9.55 -1.94
CA TYR A 10 -0.52 8.29 -1.64
C TYR A 10 -1.53 7.25 -1.17
N ARG A 11 -1.40 6.04 -1.69
CA ARG A 11 -2.12 4.86 -1.23
C ARG A 11 -1.14 3.69 -1.14
N GLN A 12 -1.05 3.11 0.05
CA GLN A 12 -0.22 1.93 0.28
C GLN A 12 -0.79 0.72 -0.46
N ASP A 13 0.10 -0.16 -0.93
CA ASP A 13 -0.31 -1.48 -1.41
C ASP A 13 -1.06 -2.24 -0.32
N SER A 14 -2.24 -2.78 -0.69
CA SER A 14 -3.15 -3.38 0.30
C SER A 14 -2.58 -4.66 0.93
N THR A 15 -1.73 -5.40 0.22
CA THR A 15 -1.09 -6.60 0.76
C THR A 15 0.04 -6.24 1.72
N PHE A 16 0.84 -5.23 1.36
CA PHE A 16 1.85 -4.67 2.25
C PHE A 16 1.22 -4.14 3.55
N LEU A 17 0.13 -3.36 3.42
CA LEU A 17 -0.60 -2.84 4.58
C LEU A 17 -1.15 -3.96 5.47
N TYR A 18 -1.69 -5.02 4.87
CA TYR A 18 -2.22 -6.18 5.60
C TYR A 18 -1.16 -6.87 6.46
N TYR A 19 0.04 -7.11 5.91
CA TYR A 19 1.08 -7.83 6.65
C TYR A 19 1.90 -6.95 7.60
N PHE A 20 2.09 -5.68 7.29
CA PHE A 20 3.04 -4.83 8.02
C PHE A 20 2.40 -3.62 8.70
N GLY A 21 1.14 -3.29 8.42
CA GLY A 21 0.45 -2.16 9.06
C GLY A 21 1.05 -0.77 8.78
N LEU A 22 2.05 -0.68 7.90
CA LEU A 22 2.77 0.55 7.60
C LEU A 22 2.21 1.23 6.35
N SER A 23 1.90 2.52 6.45
CA SER A 23 1.45 3.35 5.33
C SER A 23 2.49 4.43 5.02
N CYS A 24 3.61 4.01 4.46
CA CYS A 24 4.74 4.89 4.10
C CYS A 24 5.20 4.56 2.68
N ALA A 25 5.57 5.60 1.92
CA ALA A 25 6.15 5.42 0.60
C ALA A 25 7.58 4.86 0.67
N GLY A 26 8.03 4.23 -0.42
CA GLY A 26 9.42 3.79 -0.57
C GLY A 26 9.79 2.51 0.16
N LEU A 27 8.89 1.88 0.91
CA LEU A 27 9.17 0.65 1.65
C LEU A 27 9.10 -0.59 0.76
N SER A 28 9.90 -1.58 1.13
CA SER A 28 9.82 -2.95 0.64
C SER A 28 9.97 -3.90 1.81
N ALA A 29 9.44 -5.13 1.70
CA ALA A 29 9.53 -6.07 2.79
C ALA A 29 9.84 -7.49 2.32
N ILE A 30 10.53 -8.24 3.17
CA ILE A 30 10.80 -9.66 2.99
C ILE A 30 10.32 -10.40 4.23
N ILE A 31 9.60 -11.50 4.02
CA ILE A 31 9.31 -12.51 5.04
C ILE A 31 10.20 -13.70 4.74
N ASP A 32 11.21 -13.92 5.56
CA ASP A 32 12.12 -15.06 5.47
C ASP A 32 11.59 -16.19 6.36
N ILE A 33 10.89 -17.14 5.72
CA ILE A 33 10.23 -18.27 6.42
C ILE A 33 11.26 -19.21 7.05
N ASP A 34 12.42 -19.39 6.43
CA ASP A 34 13.44 -20.30 6.93
C ASP A 34 14.11 -19.77 8.21
N GLU A 35 14.19 -18.44 8.35
CA GLU A 35 14.80 -17.78 9.50
C GLU A 35 13.78 -17.19 10.46
N ASP A 36 12.49 -17.41 10.19
CA ASP A 36 11.35 -16.93 10.99
C ASP A 36 11.47 -15.44 11.33
N LYS A 37 11.66 -14.63 10.30
CA LYS A 37 11.81 -13.18 10.46
C LYS A 37 11.19 -12.40 9.31
N GLU A 38 10.69 -11.23 9.65
CA GLU A 38 10.31 -10.18 8.72
C GLU A 38 11.36 -9.06 8.71
N ILE A 39 11.58 -8.48 7.54
CA ILE A 39 12.54 -7.39 7.34
C ILE A 39 11.86 -6.30 6.52
N ILE A 40 11.88 -5.07 7.02
CA ILE A 40 11.51 -3.88 6.24
C ILE A 40 12.77 -3.27 5.65
N PHE A 41 12.72 -2.94 4.38
CA PHE A 41 13.75 -2.18 3.67
C PHE A 41 13.20 -0.78 3.40
N GLY A 42 13.89 0.22 3.88
CA GLY A 42 13.50 1.62 3.72
C GLY A 42 14.56 2.55 4.27
N ASP A 43 14.38 3.83 3.99
CA ASP A 43 15.32 4.86 4.40
C ASP A 43 14.62 5.89 5.29
N GLU A 44 15.36 6.50 6.19
CA GLU A 44 14.88 7.62 6.99
C GLU A 44 14.70 8.87 6.12
N LEU A 45 13.86 9.79 6.57
CA LEU A 45 13.64 11.05 5.85
C LEU A 45 14.94 11.85 5.78
N SER A 46 15.22 12.40 4.60
CA SER A 46 16.32 13.36 4.44
C SER A 46 16.02 14.64 5.20
N ILE A 47 17.08 15.42 5.49
CA ILE A 47 16.94 16.73 6.13
C ILE A 47 16.02 17.63 5.30
N ASP A 48 16.16 17.62 3.98
CA ASP A 48 15.32 18.41 3.08
C ASP A 48 13.84 17.99 3.17
N ALA A 49 13.56 16.70 3.24
CA ALA A 49 12.19 16.19 3.42
C ALA A 49 11.61 16.63 4.80
N ILE A 50 12.42 16.66 5.85
CA ILE A 50 12.01 17.14 7.18
C ILE A 50 11.71 18.65 7.14
N VAL A 51 12.51 19.43 6.42
CA VAL A 51 12.27 20.88 6.24
C VAL A 51 10.94 21.14 5.56
N TRP A 52 10.59 20.35 4.52
CA TRP A 52 9.35 20.50 3.77
C TRP A 52 8.11 19.98 4.50
N MET A 53 8.21 18.81 5.13
CA MET A 53 7.06 18.10 5.69
C MET A 53 6.92 18.24 7.21
N GLY A 54 7.87 18.86 7.88
CA GLY A 54 7.97 18.88 9.33
C GLY A 54 8.54 17.57 9.90
N SER A 55 8.80 17.57 11.20
CA SER A 55 9.30 16.39 11.93
C SER A 55 8.25 15.27 11.90
N GLN A 56 8.67 14.10 11.48
CA GLN A 56 7.85 12.88 11.46
C GLN A 56 8.49 11.83 12.37
N PRO A 57 7.72 10.86 12.89
CA PRO A 57 8.32 9.69 13.52
C PRO A 57 9.29 9.00 12.58
N THR A 58 10.43 8.57 13.10
CA THR A 58 11.44 7.83 12.33
C THR A 58 10.86 6.54 11.79
N LEU A 59 11.48 5.97 10.76
CA LEU A 59 11.07 4.68 10.24
C LEU A 59 11.24 3.58 11.30
N HIS A 60 12.29 3.68 12.12
CA HIS A 60 12.49 2.78 13.26
C HIS A 60 11.32 2.81 14.24
N GLU A 61 10.89 4.00 14.69
CA GLU A 61 9.73 4.16 15.60
C GLU A 61 8.43 3.64 14.97
N LYS A 62 8.25 3.82 13.64
CA LYS A 62 7.09 3.27 12.93
C LYS A 62 7.12 1.74 12.89
N CYS A 63 8.28 1.13 12.64
CA CYS A 63 8.46 -0.31 12.66
C CYS A 63 8.22 -0.91 14.06
N GLU A 64 8.71 -0.27 15.11
CA GLU A 64 8.46 -0.69 16.49
C GLU A 64 6.97 -0.74 16.83
N ARG A 65 6.19 0.27 16.39
CA ARG A 65 4.72 0.31 16.63
C ARG A 65 3.96 -0.85 16.03
N VAL A 66 4.45 -1.41 14.93
CA VAL A 66 3.83 -2.55 14.25
C VAL A 66 4.53 -3.88 14.57
N GLY A 67 5.49 -3.88 15.50
CA GLY A 67 6.16 -5.08 15.97
C GLY A 67 7.27 -5.60 15.06
N VAL A 68 7.65 -4.90 14.00
CA VAL A 68 8.74 -5.29 13.11
C VAL A 68 10.07 -4.88 13.71
N LYS A 69 10.95 -5.85 13.93
CA LYS A 69 12.25 -5.65 14.60
C LYS A 69 13.42 -5.46 13.64
N ASN A 70 13.30 -5.95 12.41
CA ASN A 70 14.39 -5.92 11.45
C ASN A 70 14.15 -4.83 10.42
N LEU A 71 14.98 -3.81 10.45
CA LEU A 71 14.99 -2.71 9.50
C LEU A 71 16.35 -2.66 8.83
N MET A 72 16.35 -2.52 7.50
CA MET A 72 17.56 -2.39 6.69
C MET A 72 17.42 -1.24 5.69
N PRO A 73 18.53 -0.58 5.30
CA PRO A 73 18.52 0.41 4.23
C PRO A 73 17.96 -0.17 2.92
N SER A 74 17.25 0.64 2.15
CA SER A 74 16.65 0.23 0.88
C SER A 74 17.70 -0.29 -0.12
N ALA A 75 18.91 0.27 -0.09
CA ALA A 75 20.01 -0.14 -0.95
C ALA A 75 20.49 -1.58 -0.69
N GLU A 76 20.20 -2.16 0.46
CA GLU A 76 20.68 -3.51 0.82
C GLU A 76 19.78 -4.65 0.31
N ILE A 77 18.58 -4.35 -0.19
CA ILE A 77 17.64 -5.40 -0.61
C ILE A 77 18.20 -6.30 -1.72
N THR A 78 18.89 -5.72 -2.70
CA THR A 78 19.48 -6.48 -3.81
C THR A 78 20.53 -7.46 -3.30
N SER A 79 21.44 -7.00 -2.44
CA SER A 79 22.49 -7.86 -1.87
C SER A 79 21.91 -8.95 -0.96
N TYR A 80 20.85 -8.64 -0.23
CA TYR A 80 20.15 -9.62 0.61
C TYR A 80 19.52 -10.72 -0.23
N LEU A 81 18.76 -10.35 -1.26
CA LEU A 81 18.11 -11.30 -2.17
C LEU A 81 19.12 -12.18 -2.92
N HIS A 82 20.22 -11.61 -3.39
CA HIS A 82 21.29 -12.38 -4.04
C HIS A 82 21.89 -13.41 -3.08
N LYS A 83 22.14 -13.06 -1.82
CA LYS A 83 22.61 -14.02 -0.79
C LYS A 83 21.59 -15.15 -0.56
N CYS A 84 20.29 -14.84 -0.56
CA CYS A 84 19.24 -15.84 -0.44
C CYS A 84 19.26 -16.83 -1.62
N VAL A 85 19.32 -16.32 -2.84
CA VAL A 85 19.40 -17.14 -4.06
C VAL A 85 20.68 -18.00 -4.08
N GLN A 86 21.84 -17.45 -3.69
CA GLN A 86 23.10 -18.20 -3.58
C GLN A 86 23.04 -19.34 -2.56
N LYS A 87 22.23 -19.18 -1.50
CA LYS A 87 21.97 -20.24 -0.51
C LYS A 87 20.91 -21.26 -0.98
N GLY A 88 20.41 -21.14 -2.20
CA GLY A 88 19.37 -22.02 -2.75
C GLY A 88 17.95 -21.73 -2.26
N LYS A 89 17.69 -20.58 -1.59
CA LYS A 89 16.35 -20.19 -1.17
C LYS A 89 15.52 -19.79 -2.39
N ALA A 90 14.27 -20.24 -2.44
CA ALA A 90 13.31 -19.78 -3.43
C ALA A 90 12.78 -18.38 -3.04
N VAL A 91 12.79 -17.46 -3.99
CA VAL A 91 12.21 -16.13 -3.80
C VAL A 91 10.83 -16.07 -4.43
N HIS A 92 9.81 -15.79 -3.63
CA HIS A 92 8.44 -15.66 -4.05
C HIS A 92 8.00 -14.19 -4.00
N TYR A 93 7.21 -13.77 -4.99
CA TYR A 93 6.64 -12.42 -5.07
C TYR A 93 5.24 -12.44 -5.69
N LEU A 94 4.45 -11.41 -5.41
CA LEU A 94 3.17 -11.20 -6.06
C LEU A 94 3.37 -10.53 -7.43
N PRO A 95 2.47 -10.76 -8.39
CA PRO A 95 2.58 -10.14 -9.72
C PRO A 95 2.59 -8.62 -9.59
N PRO A 96 3.63 -7.94 -10.09
CA PRO A 96 3.69 -6.48 -10.01
C PRO A 96 2.73 -5.85 -11.02
N TYR A 97 1.80 -5.01 -10.55
CA TYR A 97 0.87 -4.29 -11.40
C TYR A 97 1.35 -2.87 -11.76
N ARG A 98 2.35 -2.33 -11.03
CA ARG A 98 2.92 -1.01 -11.30
C ARG A 98 4.23 -1.13 -12.07
N PRO A 99 4.46 -0.27 -13.08
CA PRO A 99 5.71 -0.31 -13.86
C PRO A 99 6.98 -0.17 -13.01
N GLU A 100 6.97 0.71 -12.00
CA GLU A 100 8.09 0.90 -11.08
C GLU A 100 8.41 -0.35 -10.27
N HIS A 101 7.42 -1.17 -9.90
CA HIS A 101 7.66 -2.44 -9.22
C HIS A 101 8.25 -3.49 -10.16
N LYS A 102 7.88 -3.45 -11.45
CA LYS A 102 8.50 -4.31 -12.46
C LYS A 102 9.98 -4.01 -12.66
N LEU A 103 10.34 -2.72 -12.68
CA LEU A 103 11.74 -2.30 -12.77
C LEU A 103 12.52 -2.72 -11.52
N LYS A 104 11.97 -2.54 -10.33
CA LYS A 104 12.59 -3.01 -9.08
C LYS A 104 12.86 -4.51 -9.09
N LEU A 105 11.90 -5.34 -9.50
CA LEU A 105 12.12 -6.79 -9.59
C LEU A 105 13.17 -7.16 -10.62
N MET A 106 13.26 -6.44 -11.72
CA MET A 106 14.34 -6.61 -12.70
C MET A 106 15.70 -6.30 -12.08
N ASP A 107 15.81 -5.17 -11.36
CA ASP A 107 17.07 -4.76 -10.72
C ASP A 107 17.48 -5.70 -9.57
N TRP A 108 16.52 -6.21 -8.81
CA TRP A 108 16.78 -7.04 -7.63
C TRP A 108 17.04 -8.52 -7.96
N LEU A 109 16.33 -9.07 -8.95
CA LEU A 109 16.30 -10.51 -9.25
C LEU A 109 16.75 -10.84 -10.68
N GLY A 110 16.98 -9.83 -11.52
CA GLY A 110 17.30 -10.04 -12.93
C GLY A 110 16.15 -10.59 -13.76
N ILE A 111 14.91 -10.52 -13.29
CA ILE A 111 13.73 -11.06 -13.98
C ILE A 111 13.16 -10.01 -14.94
N PRO A 112 13.16 -10.24 -16.26
CA PRO A 112 12.60 -9.29 -17.21
C PRO A 112 11.14 -9.01 -16.95
N PRO A 113 10.63 -7.77 -17.18
CA PRO A 113 9.24 -7.40 -16.96
C PRO A 113 8.20 -8.29 -17.66
N THR A 114 8.59 -8.93 -18.75
CA THR A 114 7.76 -9.87 -19.53
C THR A 114 7.60 -11.26 -18.87
N HIS A 115 8.35 -11.56 -17.82
CA HIS A 115 8.36 -12.86 -17.12
C HIS A 115 8.07 -12.73 -15.63
N GLN A 116 7.44 -11.64 -15.21
CA GLN A 116 7.13 -11.35 -13.81
C GLN A 116 5.68 -11.73 -13.45
N GLU A 117 5.34 -12.99 -13.65
CA GLU A 117 3.98 -13.50 -13.42
C GLU A 117 3.65 -13.71 -11.94
N GLY A 118 4.66 -13.70 -11.08
CA GLY A 118 4.51 -14.00 -9.66
C GLY A 118 4.45 -15.49 -9.35
N SER A 119 4.44 -15.79 -8.06
CA SER A 119 4.46 -17.18 -7.56
C SER A 119 3.06 -17.66 -7.21
N VAL A 120 2.50 -18.57 -7.96
CA VAL A 120 1.15 -19.13 -7.73
C VAL A 120 0.96 -19.65 -6.29
N PRO A 121 1.90 -20.40 -5.69
CA PRO A 121 1.76 -20.82 -4.29
C PRO A 121 1.65 -19.64 -3.33
N PHE A 122 2.45 -18.59 -3.52
CA PHE A 122 2.40 -17.40 -2.69
C PHE A 122 1.08 -16.61 -2.87
N ILE A 123 0.62 -16.46 -4.10
CA ILE A 123 -0.69 -15.84 -4.40
C ILE A 123 -1.81 -16.58 -3.64
N ARG A 124 -1.82 -17.92 -3.70
CA ARG A 124 -2.82 -18.75 -3.01
C ARG A 124 -2.74 -18.60 -1.50
N ALA A 125 -1.54 -18.56 -0.91
CA ALA A 125 -1.34 -18.35 0.51
C ALA A 125 -1.89 -16.99 0.98
N VAL A 126 -1.58 -15.92 0.25
CA VAL A 126 -2.09 -14.57 0.53
C VAL A 126 -3.61 -14.52 0.43
N ILE A 127 -4.20 -15.13 -0.60
CA ILE A 127 -5.65 -15.19 -0.77
C ILE A 127 -6.29 -15.95 0.40
N ALA A 128 -5.74 -17.11 0.77
CA ALA A 128 -6.29 -17.93 1.86
C ALA A 128 -6.34 -17.15 3.19
N GLN A 129 -5.31 -16.38 3.50
CA GLN A 129 -5.28 -15.57 4.73
C GLN A 129 -6.25 -14.38 4.65
N ARG A 130 -6.27 -13.65 3.53
CA ARG A 130 -7.09 -12.44 3.39
C ARG A 130 -8.57 -12.70 3.12
N ASN A 131 -8.95 -13.92 2.75
CA ASN A 131 -10.36 -14.29 2.58
C ASN A 131 -11.15 -14.30 3.89
N TYR A 132 -10.49 -14.61 5.00
CA TYR A 132 -11.09 -14.57 6.33
C TYR A 132 -10.71 -13.25 7.00
N LYS A 133 -11.72 -12.50 7.45
CA LYS A 133 -11.55 -11.22 8.11
C LYS A 133 -11.56 -11.40 9.62
N SER A 134 -10.67 -10.70 10.32
CA SER A 134 -10.73 -10.61 11.76
C SER A 134 -11.92 -9.75 12.22
N ALA A 135 -12.24 -9.80 13.50
CA ALA A 135 -13.30 -8.96 14.06
C ALA A 135 -12.99 -7.46 13.91
N GLU A 136 -11.71 -7.10 14.06
CA GLU A 136 -11.23 -5.73 13.90
C GLU A 136 -11.34 -5.24 12.44
N GLU A 137 -10.99 -6.11 11.48
CA GLU A 137 -11.16 -5.81 10.05
C GLU A 137 -12.63 -5.62 9.68
N ILE A 138 -13.54 -6.43 10.24
CA ILE A 138 -14.99 -6.29 10.02
C ILE A 138 -15.47 -4.94 10.51
N VAL A 139 -15.06 -4.49 11.69
CA VAL A 139 -15.44 -3.17 12.22
C VAL A 139 -15.02 -2.04 11.28
N GLU A 140 -13.82 -2.09 10.72
CA GLU A 140 -13.35 -1.05 9.79
C GLU A 140 -14.07 -1.12 8.42
N ILE A 141 -14.41 -2.33 7.95
CA ILE A 141 -15.21 -2.51 6.74
C ILE A 141 -16.63 -1.96 6.93
N GLU A 142 -17.26 -2.24 8.06
CA GLU A 142 -18.61 -1.71 8.38
C GLU A 142 -18.63 -0.18 8.42
N LYS A 143 -17.65 0.46 9.07
CA LYS A 143 -17.49 1.93 9.03
C LYS A 143 -17.40 2.46 7.60
N ALA A 144 -16.62 1.82 6.74
CA ALA A 144 -16.49 2.22 5.35
C ALA A 144 -17.80 2.03 4.57
N CYS A 145 -18.56 0.97 4.87
CA CYS A 145 -19.89 0.74 4.30
C CYS A 145 -20.89 1.81 4.73
N ASP A 146 -20.89 2.22 5.99
CA ASP A 146 -21.77 3.28 6.53
C ASP A 146 -21.50 4.62 5.82
N VAL A 147 -20.22 5.00 5.68
CA VAL A 147 -19.85 6.21 4.92
C VAL A 147 -20.30 6.11 3.46
N THR A 148 -20.16 4.95 2.84
CA THR A 148 -20.62 4.72 1.46
C THR A 148 -22.14 4.85 1.36
N ALA A 149 -22.88 4.30 2.32
CA ALA A 149 -24.34 4.44 2.38
C ALA A 149 -24.75 5.93 2.50
N ASP A 150 -24.09 6.69 3.37
CA ASP A 150 -24.35 8.13 3.53
C ASP A 150 -24.03 8.92 2.26
N MET A 151 -23.00 8.54 1.51
CA MET A 151 -22.69 9.14 0.20
C MET A 151 -23.83 8.93 -0.79
N HIS A 152 -24.36 7.70 -0.91
CA HIS A 152 -25.48 7.39 -1.80
C HIS A 152 -26.78 8.08 -1.36
N ILE A 153 -27.07 8.09 -0.07
CA ILE A 153 -28.24 8.81 0.49
C ILE A 153 -28.12 10.32 0.21
N THR A 154 -26.93 10.88 0.33
CA THR A 154 -26.67 12.29 0.01
C THR A 154 -26.96 12.57 -1.45
N ALA A 155 -26.45 11.73 -2.38
CA ALA A 155 -26.75 11.88 -3.81
C ALA A 155 -28.25 11.90 -4.09
N MET A 156 -29.01 10.97 -3.50
CA MET A 156 -30.46 10.90 -3.64
C MET A 156 -31.18 12.15 -3.11
N LYS A 157 -30.66 12.74 -2.03
CA LYS A 157 -31.27 13.94 -1.40
C LYS A 157 -30.95 15.23 -2.16
N VAL A 158 -29.76 15.34 -2.75
CA VAL A 158 -29.31 16.60 -3.39
C VAL A 158 -29.70 16.68 -4.86
N LEU A 159 -29.85 15.55 -5.54
CA LEU A 159 -30.12 15.51 -6.98
C LEU A 159 -31.42 16.30 -7.33
N ARG A 160 -31.29 17.19 -8.31
CA ARG A 160 -32.40 17.99 -8.87
C ARG A 160 -32.29 18.05 -10.38
N PRO A 161 -33.37 18.17 -11.12
CA PRO A 161 -33.34 18.41 -12.55
C PRO A 161 -32.51 19.67 -12.89
N GLY A 162 -31.62 19.53 -13.87
CA GLY A 162 -30.74 20.61 -14.32
C GLY A 162 -29.38 20.67 -13.63
N MET A 163 -29.13 19.83 -12.63
CA MET A 163 -27.77 19.67 -12.06
C MET A 163 -26.84 18.92 -13.01
N TYR A 164 -25.56 19.29 -12.98
CA TYR A 164 -24.51 18.53 -13.61
C TYR A 164 -23.99 17.42 -12.69
N GLU A 165 -23.47 16.34 -13.28
CA GLU A 165 -22.93 15.18 -12.53
C GLU A 165 -21.87 15.58 -11.49
N TYR A 166 -20.96 16.50 -11.84
CA TYR A 166 -19.91 16.95 -10.91
C TYR A 166 -20.44 17.64 -9.66
N GLU A 167 -21.63 18.28 -9.73
CA GLU A 167 -22.23 18.94 -8.56
C GLU A 167 -22.72 17.89 -7.55
N VAL A 168 -23.30 16.79 -8.03
CA VAL A 168 -23.71 15.65 -7.18
C VAL A 168 -22.49 14.94 -6.62
N VAL A 169 -21.48 14.69 -7.46
CA VAL A 169 -20.21 14.06 -7.06
C VAL A 169 -19.48 14.87 -6.00
N ALA A 170 -19.49 16.21 -6.08
CA ALA A 170 -18.88 17.08 -5.08
C ALA A 170 -19.52 16.87 -3.68
N GLU A 171 -20.84 16.75 -3.60
CA GLU A 171 -21.52 16.48 -2.33
C GLU A 171 -21.22 15.08 -1.78
N MET A 172 -21.15 14.08 -2.65
CA MET A 172 -20.73 12.72 -2.25
C MET A 172 -19.29 12.70 -1.71
N ASN A 173 -18.36 13.35 -2.42
CA ASN A 173 -16.96 13.45 -2.00
C ASN A 173 -16.83 14.18 -0.66
N ARG A 174 -17.62 15.23 -0.44
CA ARG A 174 -17.65 15.93 0.85
C ARG A 174 -17.98 14.98 2.00
N VAL A 175 -18.91 14.04 1.81
CA VAL A 175 -19.23 13.02 2.84
C VAL A 175 -18.02 12.13 3.10
N ALA A 176 -17.38 11.60 2.06
CA ALA A 176 -16.19 10.75 2.21
C ALA A 176 -15.06 11.49 2.93
N GLU A 177 -14.73 12.71 2.48
CA GLU A 177 -13.61 13.49 3.03
C GLU A 177 -13.87 13.94 4.47
N SER A 178 -15.12 14.31 4.81
CA SER A 178 -15.49 14.69 6.19
C SER A 178 -15.39 13.51 7.17
N ASN A 179 -15.40 12.27 6.67
CA ASN A 179 -15.16 11.06 7.44
C ASN A 179 -13.72 10.54 7.32
N ASN A 180 -12.79 11.35 6.82
CA ASN A 180 -11.39 10.97 6.56
C ASN A 180 -11.25 9.72 5.68
N CYS A 181 -12.19 9.51 4.76
CA CYS A 181 -12.21 8.40 3.82
C CYS A 181 -11.75 8.84 2.43
N GLN A 182 -11.33 7.88 1.64
CA GLN A 182 -10.97 8.04 0.23
C GLN A 182 -11.81 7.13 -0.63
N LEU A 183 -12.11 7.57 -1.85
CA LEU A 183 -12.73 6.71 -2.84
C LEU A 183 -11.75 5.59 -3.24
N SER A 184 -12.27 4.38 -3.42
CA SER A 184 -11.48 3.23 -3.86
C SER A 184 -11.12 3.31 -5.35
N PHE A 185 -11.90 4.03 -6.14
CA PHE A 185 -11.73 4.28 -7.58
C PHE A 185 -12.36 5.62 -7.96
N ALA A 186 -12.05 6.11 -9.16
CA ALA A 186 -12.65 7.34 -9.67
C ALA A 186 -14.17 7.20 -9.80
N THR A 187 -14.91 8.23 -9.41
CA THR A 187 -16.38 8.22 -9.51
C THR A 187 -16.81 8.06 -10.96
N ILE A 188 -17.79 7.19 -11.17
CA ILE A 188 -18.52 7.02 -12.43
C ILE A 188 -19.93 7.50 -12.13
N ALA A 189 -20.33 8.59 -12.74
CA ALA A 189 -21.64 9.22 -12.54
C ALA A 189 -22.36 9.42 -13.89
#